data_86a5cda99cfe55d6c9ae0ae1c12ea1a8
#
_entry.id   86a5cda99cfe55d6c9ae0ae1c12ea1a8
#
_cell.length_a   1.000
_cell.length_b   1.000
_cell.length_c   1.000
_cell.angle_alpha   90.00
_cell.angle_beta   90.00
_cell.angle_gamma   90.00
#
_symmetry.space_group_name_H-M   'P 1'
#
loop_
_entity.id
_entity.type
_entity.pdbx_description
1 polymer ?
#
loop_
_entity_poly.entity_id
_entity_poly.type
_entity_poly.pdbx_seq_one_letter_code
_entity_poly.pdbx_strand_id
1 'polypeptide(L)'
;LASEWKTAPKADTKATLIEYMLDRFSAWYADENIPTGVFQAVRALGVTNALDINRRVKAVYEFSKLDAAESLAAANKRVSNILAKNGGDTVEAKVNGELLSQNEEQVLAREIAAKQQALEPLMANGDYAAALNELAGLRTAVDAFFDNVMVMADDDAVKDNRLALLKQLQGLFIGIADISVL
;
A
#
# COMPACT_ATOMS: atom_id res chain seq x y z
N LEU A 1 -14.62 -20.79 26.41
CA LEU A 1 -14.64 -19.47 27.09
C LEU A 1 -16.03 -18.81 27.00
N ALA A 2 -16.73 -18.83 25.84
CA ALA A 2 -18.04 -18.20 25.69
C ALA A 2 -19.17 -18.89 26.48
N SER A 3 -19.01 -20.16 26.81
CA SER A 3 -20.01 -20.94 27.57
C SER A 3 -20.09 -20.59 29.06
N GLU A 4 -19.12 -19.83 29.59
CA GLU A 4 -19.08 -19.44 31.01
C GLU A 4 -19.69 -18.05 31.25
N TRP A 5 -20.08 -17.34 30.21
CA TRP A 5 -20.62 -15.99 30.31
C TRP A 5 -22.10 -16.05 30.64
N LYS A 6 -22.54 -15.31 31.67
CA LYS A 6 -23.96 -15.20 32.07
C LYS A 6 -24.85 -14.59 30.98
N THR A 7 -24.24 -13.81 30.06
CA THR A 7 -24.93 -13.20 28.93
C THR A 7 -24.02 -13.36 27.70
N ALA A 8 -24.56 -13.90 26.60
CA ALA A 8 -23.81 -14.01 25.35
C ALA A 8 -23.42 -12.62 24.81
N PRO A 9 -22.18 -12.43 24.32
CA PRO A 9 -21.80 -11.18 23.67
C PRO A 9 -22.68 -10.91 22.45
N LYS A 10 -23.02 -9.65 22.20
CA LYS A 10 -23.70 -9.26 20.97
C LYS A 10 -22.83 -9.56 19.76
N ALA A 11 -23.42 -9.75 18.59
CA ALA A 11 -22.70 -10.11 17.36
C ALA A 11 -21.61 -9.10 16.97
N ASP A 12 -21.80 -7.81 17.28
CA ASP A 12 -20.89 -6.69 16.98
C ASP A 12 -19.85 -6.41 18.08
N THR A 13 -19.94 -7.07 19.24
CA THR A 13 -19.08 -6.81 20.41
C THR A 13 -17.59 -6.91 20.05
N LYS A 14 -17.20 -7.90 19.23
CA LYS A 14 -15.80 -8.08 18.81
C LYS A 14 -15.31 -6.91 17.96
N ALA A 15 -16.10 -6.47 16.98
CA ALA A 15 -15.76 -5.35 16.11
C ALA A 15 -15.63 -4.05 16.93
N THR A 16 -16.61 -3.77 17.79
CA THR A 16 -16.59 -2.59 18.67
C THR A 16 -15.36 -2.58 19.58
N LEU A 17 -14.98 -3.73 20.15
CA LEU A 17 -13.80 -3.83 21.00
C LEU A 17 -12.51 -3.59 20.22
N ILE A 18 -12.40 -4.13 19.00
CA ILE A 18 -11.24 -3.90 18.12
C ILE A 18 -11.12 -2.42 17.81
N GLU A 19 -12.19 -1.75 17.39
CA GLU A 19 -12.18 -0.31 17.10
C GLU A 19 -11.76 0.51 18.33
N TYR A 20 -12.28 0.20 19.50
CA TYR A 20 -11.87 0.85 20.74
C TYR A 20 -10.37 0.68 21.01
N MET A 21 -9.82 -0.51 20.78
CA MET A 21 -8.38 -0.76 20.96
C MET A 21 -7.54 -0.02 19.93
N LEU A 22 -8.00 0.04 18.67
CA LEU A 22 -7.30 0.78 17.60
C LEU A 22 -7.25 2.28 17.89
N ASP A 23 -8.32 2.85 18.44
CA ASP A 23 -8.32 4.26 18.87
C ASP A 23 -7.32 4.53 20.00
N ARG A 24 -7.15 3.56 20.93
CA ARG A 24 -6.11 3.65 21.96
C ARG A 24 -4.70 3.55 21.39
N PHE A 25 -4.48 2.71 20.38
CA PHE A 25 -3.18 2.65 19.70
C PHE A 25 -2.85 3.97 19.00
N SER A 26 -3.83 4.66 18.41
CA SER A 26 -3.62 5.97 17.81
C SER A 26 -3.05 6.97 18.82
N ALA A 27 -3.64 7.02 20.03
CA ALA A 27 -3.16 7.89 21.10
C ALA A 27 -1.75 7.48 21.58
N TRP A 28 -1.51 6.19 21.76
CA TRP A 28 -0.22 5.68 22.18
C TRP A 28 0.91 6.01 21.19
N TYR A 29 0.67 5.82 19.89
CA TYR A 29 1.67 6.19 18.88
C TYR A 29 1.92 7.70 18.80
N ALA A 30 0.89 8.52 19.04
CA ALA A 30 1.06 9.97 19.14
C ALA A 30 1.96 10.37 20.32
N ASP A 31 1.83 9.70 21.48
CA ASP A 31 2.71 9.89 22.63
C ASP A 31 4.17 9.45 22.33
N GLU A 32 4.38 8.50 21.44
CA GLU A 32 5.70 8.10 20.93
C GLU A 32 6.23 9.04 19.82
N ASN A 33 5.57 10.16 19.54
CA ASN A 33 5.89 11.11 18.45
C ASN A 33 5.82 10.50 17.04
N ILE A 34 5.01 9.47 16.84
CA ILE A 34 4.72 8.91 15.52
C ILE A 34 3.56 9.71 14.90
N PRO A 35 3.74 10.31 13.70
CA PRO A 35 2.69 11.07 13.04
C PRO A 35 1.42 10.26 12.84
N THR A 36 0.26 10.88 13.01
CA THR A 36 -1.06 10.21 12.89
C THR A 36 -1.24 9.54 11.53
N GLY A 37 -0.73 10.14 10.43
CA GLY A 37 -0.78 9.57 9.09
C GLY A 37 -0.13 8.18 9.00
N VAL A 38 0.97 7.96 9.73
CA VAL A 38 1.66 6.67 9.78
C VAL A 38 0.75 5.55 10.32
N PHE A 39 0.06 5.82 11.43
CA PHE A 39 -0.88 4.86 12.00
C PHE A 39 -2.11 4.66 11.08
N GLN A 40 -2.63 5.75 10.49
CA GLN A 40 -3.77 5.67 9.57
C GLN A 40 -3.44 4.84 8.31
N ALA A 41 -2.22 4.93 7.80
CA ALA A 41 -1.76 4.12 6.66
C ALA A 41 -1.86 2.60 6.95
N VAL A 42 -1.57 2.20 8.18
CA VAL A 42 -1.69 0.79 8.61
C VAL A 42 -3.14 0.42 8.95
N ARG A 43 -3.87 1.33 9.64
CA ARG A 43 -5.28 1.12 10.00
C ARG A 43 -6.17 0.88 8.78
N ALA A 44 -5.87 1.55 7.65
CA ALA A 44 -6.60 1.41 6.39
C ALA A 44 -6.64 -0.04 5.86
N LEU A 45 -5.69 -0.90 6.26
CA LEU A 45 -5.64 -2.31 5.87
C LEU A 45 -6.62 -3.20 6.63
N GLY A 46 -7.24 -2.73 7.70
CA GLY A 46 -8.12 -3.53 8.55
C GLY A 46 -7.41 -4.63 9.36
N VAL A 47 -6.08 -4.54 9.53
CA VAL A 47 -5.30 -5.49 10.33
C VAL A 47 -5.69 -5.37 11.81
N THR A 48 -5.90 -6.51 12.48
CA THR A 48 -6.36 -6.56 13.87
C THR A 48 -5.36 -7.18 14.85
N ASN A 49 -4.27 -7.76 14.36
CA ASN A 49 -3.21 -8.31 15.21
C ASN A 49 -2.31 -7.18 15.72
N ALA A 50 -2.29 -6.95 17.02
CA ALA A 50 -1.57 -5.86 17.66
C ALA A 50 -0.05 -5.89 17.38
N LEU A 51 0.57 -7.07 17.37
CA LEU A 51 1.99 -7.21 17.09
C LEU A 51 2.31 -6.88 15.63
N ASP A 52 1.46 -7.33 14.71
CA ASP A 52 1.60 -7.06 13.27
C ASP A 52 1.39 -5.56 12.99
N ILE A 53 0.37 -4.93 13.59
CA ILE A 53 0.15 -3.48 13.53
C ILE A 53 1.40 -2.73 13.99
N ASN A 54 1.96 -3.11 15.14
CA ASN A 54 3.14 -2.43 15.67
C ASN A 54 4.37 -2.55 14.75
N ARG A 55 4.60 -3.72 14.17
CA ARG A 55 5.70 -3.94 13.19
C ARG A 55 5.52 -3.05 11.96
N ARG A 56 4.31 -3.00 11.41
CA ARG A 56 3.96 -2.17 10.24
C ARG A 56 4.10 -0.68 10.55
N VAL A 57 3.55 -0.20 11.67
CA VAL A 57 3.64 1.21 12.07
C VAL A 57 5.09 1.66 12.21
N LYS A 58 5.94 0.86 12.88
CA LYS A 58 7.37 1.17 12.99
C LYS A 58 8.07 1.20 11.64
N ALA A 59 7.78 0.24 10.77
CA ALA A 59 8.34 0.19 9.42
C ALA A 59 7.91 1.41 8.57
N VAL A 60 6.63 1.78 8.60
CA VAL A 60 6.11 2.95 7.88
C VAL A 60 6.68 4.25 8.46
N TYR A 61 6.88 4.34 9.77
CA TYR A 61 7.52 5.49 10.40
C TYR A 61 8.96 5.67 9.94
N GLU A 62 9.77 4.60 9.89
CA GLU A 62 11.12 4.68 9.35
C GLU A 62 11.13 5.01 7.85
N PHE A 63 10.23 4.40 7.07
CA PHE A 63 10.07 4.72 5.66
C PHE A 63 9.73 6.20 5.44
N SER A 64 8.85 6.78 6.26
CA SER A 64 8.42 8.19 6.13
C SER A 64 9.56 9.21 6.27
N LYS A 65 10.71 8.79 6.81
CA LYS A 65 11.92 9.62 6.95
C LYS A 65 12.84 9.57 5.72
N LEU A 66 12.57 8.66 4.78
CA LEU A 66 13.38 8.53 3.57
C LEU A 66 13.04 9.63 2.55
N ASP A 67 14.03 10.11 1.82
CA ASP A 67 13.85 11.10 0.74
C ASP A 67 12.87 10.64 -0.35
N ALA A 68 12.69 9.34 -0.51
CA ALA A 68 11.76 8.76 -1.47
C ALA A 68 10.30 8.75 -0.99
N ALA A 69 10.05 8.90 0.31
CA ALA A 69 8.73 8.66 0.91
C ALA A 69 7.67 9.64 0.40
N GLU A 70 7.98 10.94 0.35
CA GLU A 70 7.04 11.98 -0.09
C GLU A 70 6.62 11.76 -1.56
N SER A 71 7.59 11.54 -2.46
CA SER A 71 7.32 11.28 -3.88
C SER A 71 6.47 10.02 -4.07
N LEU A 72 6.83 8.92 -3.40
CA LEU A 72 6.10 7.66 -3.51
C LEU A 72 4.70 7.72 -2.89
N ALA A 73 4.51 8.45 -1.79
CA ALA A 73 3.19 8.68 -1.19
C ALA A 73 2.29 9.49 -2.15
N ALA A 74 2.82 10.59 -2.71
CA ALA A 74 2.11 11.39 -3.69
C ALA A 74 1.75 10.58 -4.95
N ALA A 75 2.68 9.77 -5.47
CA ALA A 75 2.44 8.87 -6.59
C ALA A 75 1.34 7.84 -6.28
N ASN A 76 1.38 7.19 -5.11
CA ASN A 76 0.35 6.24 -4.69
C ASN A 76 -1.03 6.90 -4.54
N LYS A 77 -1.09 8.13 -4.03
CA LYS A 77 -2.33 8.91 -3.99
C LYS A 77 -2.87 9.20 -5.39
N ARG A 78 -1.99 9.55 -6.33
CA ARG A 78 -2.36 9.75 -7.74
C ARG A 78 -2.86 8.44 -8.35
N VAL A 79 -2.19 7.31 -8.12
CA VAL A 79 -2.61 5.97 -8.55
C VAL A 79 -4.00 5.64 -8.01
N SER A 80 -4.22 5.78 -6.71
CA SER A 80 -5.52 5.51 -6.07
C SER A 80 -6.65 6.34 -6.70
N ASN A 81 -6.41 7.63 -6.96
CA ASN A 81 -7.38 8.51 -7.62
C ASN A 81 -7.66 8.09 -9.07
N ILE A 82 -6.64 7.71 -9.83
CA ILE A 82 -6.79 7.24 -11.21
C ILE A 82 -7.60 5.94 -11.24
N LEU A 83 -7.22 4.97 -10.43
CA LEU A 83 -7.90 3.68 -10.35
C LEU A 83 -9.37 3.84 -9.92
N ALA A 84 -9.65 4.62 -8.88
CA ALA A 84 -11.01 4.86 -8.39
C ALA A 84 -11.95 5.43 -9.48
N LYS A 85 -11.42 6.28 -10.35
CA LYS A 85 -12.18 6.87 -11.49
C LYS A 85 -12.35 5.92 -12.66
N ASN A 86 -11.55 4.86 -12.76
CA ASN A 86 -11.49 3.96 -13.92
C ASN A 86 -11.74 2.48 -13.56
N GLY A 87 -12.66 2.23 -12.65
CA GLY A 87 -13.09 0.88 -12.28
C GLY A 87 -12.61 0.40 -10.91
N GLY A 88 -11.67 1.06 -10.27
CA GLY A 88 -11.23 0.75 -8.91
C GLY A 88 -10.77 -0.70 -8.75
N ASP A 89 -11.51 -1.47 -7.94
CA ASP A 89 -11.19 -2.88 -7.67
C ASP A 89 -11.46 -3.82 -8.85
N THR A 90 -12.21 -3.39 -9.87
CA THR A 90 -12.46 -4.21 -11.07
C THR A 90 -11.29 -4.18 -12.06
N VAL A 91 -10.33 -3.28 -11.90
CA VAL A 91 -9.11 -3.25 -12.73
C VAL A 91 -8.27 -4.49 -12.39
N GLU A 92 -8.05 -5.32 -13.42
CA GLU A 92 -7.18 -6.48 -13.29
C GLU A 92 -5.71 -6.06 -13.27
N ALA A 93 -4.92 -6.64 -12.37
CA ALA A 93 -3.48 -6.39 -12.26
C ALA A 93 -2.66 -7.29 -13.22
N LYS A 94 -3.16 -7.48 -14.46
CA LYS A 94 -2.50 -8.32 -15.47
C LYS A 94 -1.96 -7.45 -16.61
N VAL A 95 -0.65 -7.22 -16.58
CA VAL A 95 0.05 -6.44 -17.61
C VAL A 95 0.40 -7.28 -18.81
N ASN A 96 0.09 -6.78 -20.02
CA ASN A 96 0.55 -7.34 -21.29
C ASN A 96 1.83 -6.62 -21.73
N GLY A 97 2.95 -7.33 -21.77
CA GLY A 97 4.25 -6.77 -22.17
C GLY A 97 4.30 -6.21 -23.58
N GLU A 98 3.49 -6.75 -24.51
CA GLU A 98 3.44 -6.28 -25.90
C GLU A 98 2.80 -4.88 -26.04
N LEU A 99 1.99 -4.46 -25.07
CA LEU A 99 1.35 -3.15 -25.02
C LEU A 99 2.16 -2.09 -24.28
N LEU A 100 3.34 -2.43 -23.75
CA LEU A 100 4.26 -1.49 -23.13
C LEU A 100 5.09 -0.78 -24.22
N SER A 101 4.51 0.27 -24.79
CA SER A 101 5.07 0.95 -25.98
C SER A 101 6.18 1.95 -25.64
N GLN A 102 6.19 2.50 -24.44
CA GLN A 102 7.17 3.50 -24.00
C GLN A 102 8.23 2.86 -23.07
N ASN A 103 9.45 3.38 -23.12
CA ASN A 103 10.55 2.87 -22.31
C ASN A 103 10.25 2.93 -20.82
N GLU A 104 9.60 3.99 -20.34
CA GLU A 104 9.25 4.20 -18.93
C GLU A 104 8.23 3.18 -18.43
N GLU A 105 7.30 2.74 -19.28
CA GLU A 105 6.37 1.65 -18.98
C GLU A 105 7.12 0.32 -18.80
N GLN A 106 8.04 0.03 -19.71
CA GLN A 106 8.85 -1.19 -19.68
C GLN A 106 9.79 -1.22 -18.46
N VAL A 107 10.41 -0.07 -18.14
CA VAL A 107 11.26 0.06 -16.96
C VAL A 107 10.44 -0.15 -15.69
N LEU A 108 9.31 0.54 -15.54
CA LEU A 108 8.45 0.41 -14.36
C LEU A 108 7.94 -1.04 -14.19
N ALA A 109 7.48 -1.67 -15.28
CA ALA A 109 7.00 -3.05 -15.23
C ALA A 109 8.10 -4.03 -14.78
N ARG A 110 9.33 -3.86 -15.28
CA ARG A 110 10.48 -4.68 -14.88
C ARG A 110 10.84 -4.46 -13.40
N GLU A 111 10.88 -3.21 -12.96
CA GLU A 111 11.18 -2.88 -11.57
C GLU A 111 10.11 -3.43 -10.62
N ILE A 112 8.81 -3.32 -10.95
CA ILE A 112 7.72 -3.90 -10.19
C ILE A 112 7.90 -5.42 -10.07
N ALA A 113 8.18 -6.12 -11.17
CA ALA A 113 8.37 -7.57 -11.16
C ALA A 113 9.57 -7.99 -10.29
N ALA A 114 10.68 -7.25 -10.37
CA ALA A 114 11.85 -7.49 -9.51
C ALA A 114 11.52 -7.29 -8.03
N LYS A 115 10.78 -6.22 -7.69
CA LYS A 115 10.36 -5.95 -6.31
C LYS A 115 9.37 -7.00 -5.79
N GLN A 116 8.43 -7.48 -6.59
CA GLN A 116 7.53 -8.57 -6.20
C GLN A 116 8.31 -9.80 -5.71
N GLN A 117 9.34 -10.21 -6.45
CA GLN A 117 10.19 -11.34 -6.06
C GLN A 117 10.99 -11.08 -4.78
N ALA A 118 11.57 -9.88 -4.66
CA ALA A 118 12.34 -9.50 -3.46
C ALA A 118 11.49 -9.39 -2.20
N LEU A 119 10.23 -8.96 -2.34
CA LEU A 119 9.31 -8.78 -1.22
C LEU A 119 8.78 -10.10 -0.66
N GLU A 120 8.65 -11.16 -1.45
CA GLU A 120 8.04 -12.42 -1.03
C GLU A 120 8.63 -12.98 0.28
N PRO A 121 9.96 -13.19 0.41
CA PRO A 121 10.55 -13.67 1.66
C PRO A 121 10.45 -12.66 2.80
N LEU A 122 10.52 -11.36 2.52
CA LEU A 122 10.43 -10.32 3.55
C LEU A 122 9.02 -10.26 4.16
N MET A 123 7.99 -10.33 3.31
CA MET A 123 6.59 -10.36 3.74
C MET A 123 6.27 -11.62 4.54
N ALA A 124 6.79 -12.80 4.11
CA ALA A 124 6.63 -14.06 4.82
C ALA A 124 7.22 -14.00 6.24
N ASN A 125 8.31 -13.27 6.43
CA ASN A 125 8.98 -13.08 7.73
C ASN A 125 8.41 -11.91 8.54
N GLY A 126 7.50 -11.10 7.96
CA GLY A 126 7.01 -9.86 8.58
C GLY A 126 8.07 -8.77 8.72
N ASP A 127 9.09 -8.79 7.85
CA ASP A 127 10.14 -7.76 7.79
C ASP A 127 9.70 -6.60 6.89
N TYR A 128 8.71 -5.86 7.40
CA TYR A 128 8.12 -4.73 6.68
C TYR A 128 9.10 -3.56 6.49
N ALA A 129 10.10 -3.43 7.37
CA ALA A 129 11.10 -2.38 7.25
C ALA A 129 12.01 -2.62 6.04
N ALA A 130 12.54 -3.85 5.90
CA ALA A 130 13.32 -4.23 4.73
C ALA A 130 12.47 -4.14 3.44
N ALA A 131 11.20 -4.56 3.50
CA ALA A 131 10.28 -4.50 2.38
C ALA A 131 10.05 -3.05 1.90
N LEU A 132 9.80 -2.10 2.79
CA LEU A 132 9.63 -0.69 2.42
C LEU A 132 10.93 -0.05 1.92
N ASN A 133 12.09 -0.44 2.45
CA ASN A 133 13.39 0.00 1.91
C ASN A 133 13.61 -0.49 0.47
N GLU A 134 13.24 -1.74 0.16
CA GLU A 134 13.25 -2.24 -1.23
C GLU A 134 12.32 -1.43 -2.13
N LEU A 135 11.11 -1.13 -1.66
CA LEU A 135 10.13 -0.33 -2.41
C LEU A 135 10.55 1.13 -2.61
N ALA A 136 11.35 1.69 -1.70
CA ALA A 136 11.91 3.05 -1.86
C ALA A 136 12.73 3.19 -3.15
N GLY A 137 13.34 2.11 -3.63
CA GLY A 137 14.07 2.07 -4.90
C GLY A 137 13.21 2.28 -6.15
N LEU A 138 11.87 2.16 -6.04
CA LEU A 138 10.96 2.42 -7.17
C LEU A 138 10.82 3.91 -7.54
N ARG A 139 11.25 4.83 -6.67
CA ARG A 139 11.03 6.27 -6.84
C ARG A 139 11.37 6.75 -8.26
N THR A 140 12.59 6.50 -8.72
CA THR A 140 13.05 6.99 -10.03
C THR A 140 12.20 6.47 -11.19
N ALA A 141 11.82 5.19 -11.16
CA ALA A 141 10.99 4.59 -12.21
C ALA A 141 9.54 5.12 -12.17
N VAL A 142 9.00 5.34 -10.97
CA VAL A 142 7.66 5.90 -10.75
C VAL A 142 7.60 7.36 -11.20
N ASP A 143 8.57 8.18 -10.80
CA ASP A 143 8.66 9.59 -11.21
C ASP A 143 8.77 9.69 -12.73
N ALA A 144 9.71 8.94 -13.37
CA ALA A 144 9.88 8.92 -14.81
C ALA A 144 8.60 8.48 -15.56
N PHE A 145 7.89 7.49 -15.04
CA PHE A 145 6.62 7.06 -15.62
C PHE A 145 5.57 8.19 -15.59
N PHE A 146 5.38 8.85 -14.47
CA PHE A 146 4.37 9.90 -14.35
C PHE A 146 4.74 11.19 -15.10
N ASP A 147 6.02 11.44 -15.34
CA ASP A 147 6.50 12.60 -16.07
C ASP A 147 6.35 12.43 -17.59
N ASN A 148 6.45 11.19 -18.10
CA ASN A 148 6.56 10.94 -19.53
C ASN A 148 5.37 10.13 -20.10
N VAL A 149 4.61 9.39 -19.28
CA VAL A 149 3.53 8.52 -19.76
C VAL A 149 2.16 9.12 -19.47
N MET A 150 1.38 9.32 -20.54
CA MET A 150 -0.03 9.71 -20.43
C MET A 150 -0.87 8.46 -20.13
N VAL A 151 -1.23 8.24 -18.85
CA VAL A 151 -1.98 7.05 -18.43
C VAL A 151 -3.28 6.87 -19.22
N MET A 152 -4.03 7.96 -19.44
CA MET A 152 -5.30 7.97 -20.19
C MET A 152 -5.01 8.08 -21.68
N ALA A 153 -4.54 7.00 -22.30
CA ALA A 153 -4.33 6.92 -23.73
C ALA A 153 -5.65 6.87 -24.51
N ASP A 154 -5.61 7.28 -25.78
CA ASP A 154 -6.78 7.20 -26.68
C ASP A 154 -7.12 5.74 -27.04
N ASP A 155 -6.14 4.86 -27.11
CA ASP A 155 -6.31 3.42 -27.28
C ASP A 155 -6.72 2.78 -25.95
N ASP A 156 -7.90 2.18 -25.93
CA ASP A 156 -8.45 1.55 -24.72
C ASP A 156 -7.59 0.38 -24.23
N ALA A 157 -7.00 -0.41 -25.12
CA ALA A 157 -6.14 -1.54 -24.71
C ALA A 157 -4.84 -1.06 -24.04
N VAL A 158 -4.25 0.01 -24.56
CA VAL A 158 -3.07 0.65 -23.95
C VAL A 158 -3.43 1.29 -22.61
N LYS A 159 -4.55 2.00 -22.53
CA LYS A 159 -5.06 2.59 -21.29
C LYS A 159 -5.28 1.53 -20.21
N ASP A 160 -5.98 0.45 -20.55
CA ASP A 160 -6.27 -0.61 -19.57
C ASP A 160 -4.98 -1.31 -19.10
N ASN A 161 -4.01 -1.49 -19.99
CA ASN A 161 -2.70 -2.04 -19.64
C ASN A 161 -1.90 -1.11 -18.69
N ARG A 162 -2.00 0.22 -18.89
CA ARG A 162 -1.42 1.21 -17.97
C ARG A 162 -2.10 1.21 -16.61
N LEU A 163 -3.42 1.09 -16.58
CA LEU A 163 -4.18 0.92 -15.34
C LEU A 163 -3.77 -0.37 -14.61
N ALA A 164 -3.60 -1.48 -15.34
CA ALA A 164 -3.10 -2.74 -14.77
C ALA A 164 -1.71 -2.59 -14.16
N LEU A 165 -0.80 -1.86 -14.80
CA LEU A 165 0.53 -1.57 -14.28
C LEU A 165 0.48 -0.75 -12.99
N LEU A 166 -0.38 0.28 -12.95
CA LEU A 166 -0.60 1.08 -11.74
C LEU A 166 -1.24 0.27 -10.62
N LYS A 167 -2.13 -0.68 -10.93
CA LYS A 167 -2.72 -1.59 -9.94
C LYS A 167 -1.68 -2.52 -9.33
N GLN A 168 -0.72 -3.02 -10.12
CA GLN A 168 0.41 -3.78 -9.61
C GLN A 168 1.28 -2.92 -8.69
N LEU A 169 1.62 -1.70 -9.10
CA LEU A 169 2.40 -0.76 -8.27
C LEU A 169 1.72 -0.51 -6.92
N GLN A 170 0.43 -0.19 -6.92
CA GLN A 170 -0.35 0.01 -5.68
C GLN A 170 -0.32 -1.23 -4.81
N GLY A 171 -0.48 -2.42 -5.40
CA GLY A 171 -0.49 -3.70 -4.69
C GLY A 171 0.77 -3.98 -3.88
N LEU A 172 1.94 -3.51 -4.33
CA LEU A 172 3.20 -3.67 -3.60
C LEU A 172 3.18 -2.96 -2.24
N PHE A 173 2.62 -1.75 -2.18
CA PHE A 173 2.55 -0.97 -0.95
C PHE A 173 1.39 -1.39 -0.06
N ILE A 174 0.19 -1.64 -0.63
CA ILE A 174 -1.01 -2.04 0.11
C ILE A 174 -0.79 -3.34 0.90
N GLY A 175 0.09 -4.22 0.47
CA GLY A 175 0.50 -5.39 1.27
C GLY A 175 1.10 -5.02 2.63
N ILE A 176 1.62 -3.80 2.79
CA ILE A 176 2.30 -3.33 4.02
C ILE A 176 1.50 -2.21 4.70
N ALA A 177 1.14 -1.17 3.95
CA ALA A 177 0.38 -0.02 4.40
C ALA A 177 -0.20 0.76 3.20
N ASP A 178 -1.27 1.51 3.41
CA ASP A 178 -1.74 2.50 2.43
C ASP A 178 -0.95 3.79 2.57
N ILE A 179 0.18 3.87 1.87
CA ILE A 179 1.06 5.05 1.94
C ILE A 179 0.47 6.30 1.26
N SER A 180 -0.67 6.21 0.60
CA SER A 180 -1.33 7.36 -0.04
C SER A 180 -1.89 8.37 0.97
N VAL A 181 -1.92 8.00 2.25
CA VAL A 181 -2.42 8.84 3.36
C VAL A 181 -1.29 9.46 4.21
N LEU A 182 -0.02 9.22 3.83
CA LEU A 182 1.15 9.81 4.48
C LEU A 182 1.32 11.30 4.19
#